data_a3daf30a00d44d3bb0a5146b845bd93a
#
_entry.id   a3daf30a00d44d3bb0a5146b845bd93a
#
_cell.length_a   1.000
_cell.length_b   1.000
_cell.length_c   1.000
_cell.angle_alpha   90.00
_cell.angle_beta   90.00
_cell.angle_gamma   90.00
#
_symmetry.space_group_name_H-M   'P 1'
#
loop_
_entity.id
_entity.type
_entity.pdbx_description
1 polymer ?
#
loop_
_entity_poly.entity_id
_entity_poly.type
_entity_poly.pdbx_seq_one_letter_code
_entity_poly.pdbx_strand_id
1 'polypeptide(L)'
;MKALLCTAFGPIDRLRIEDVAIPEPAAGQVRIRVKAASLNFPDALIVQGLYQVKPSLPFSPGAEFAGVIDAVGDGVSTWRPGDAVVAFTGHGGFAGQCVADVHQIAALPPGMSFEQGAALVLAYGTSLHALQQRARLQQGETLLVLGAAGGVGLAAIEIAKALGARVIAAASSAEKLALCREAGADDTIDYATEDLRRRVDELTGGRGADVVYDPVGGAYSEAALRATAWRGRFLVVGFAAGEIPKIALNLALLKERDILGVFWGDAVRRDPAQHAANMRQLAQWFAAGKVRPAITERVPLAGAADAIARMANRQVKGKVVILPDA
;
A
#
# COMPACT_ATOMS: atom_id res chain seq x y z
N MET A 1 -13.64 -17.38 -17.40
CA MET A 1 -12.29 -17.00 -16.91
C MET A 1 -12.08 -17.53 -15.51
N LYS A 2 -10.83 -17.76 -15.09
CA LYS A 2 -10.55 -18.13 -13.70
C LYS A 2 -10.51 -16.93 -12.78
N ALA A 3 -11.04 -17.08 -11.55
CA ALA A 3 -10.99 -16.09 -10.49
C ALA A 3 -10.83 -16.76 -9.12
N LEU A 4 -10.06 -16.15 -8.21
CA LEU A 4 -10.09 -16.51 -6.80
C LEU A 4 -11.35 -15.89 -6.18
N LEU A 5 -12.24 -16.69 -5.60
CA LEU A 5 -13.52 -16.23 -5.07
C LEU A 5 -13.60 -16.31 -3.55
N CYS A 6 -14.14 -15.24 -2.96
CA CYS A 6 -14.68 -15.19 -1.63
C CYS A 6 -16.20 -15.31 -1.72
N THR A 7 -16.75 -16.48 -1.37
CA THR A 7 -18.19 -16.75 -1.42
C THR A 7 -18.88 -16.50 -0.08
N ALA A 8 -18.09 -16.42 1.01
CA ALA A 8 -18.52 -16.07 2.35
C ALA A 8 -17.36 -15.45 3.11
N PHE A 9 -17.62 -14.41 3.91
CA PHE A 9 -16.61 -13.86 4.80
C PHE A 9 -16.19 -14.89 5.87
N GLY A 10 -14.88 -14.94 6.18
CA GLY A 10 -14.36 -15.85 7.19
C GLY A 10 -12.93 -16.30 6.94
N PRO A 11 -12.57 -17.51 7.35
CA PRO A 11 -11.21 -18.04 7.20
C PRO A 11 -10.74 -18.04 5.75
N ILE A 12 -9.45 -17.70 5.54
CA ILE A 12 -8.82 -17.55 4.21
C ILE A 12 -8.81 -18.89 3.44
N ASP A 13 -8.77 -20.02 4.13
CA ASP A 13 -8.80 -21.36 3.56
C ASP A 13 -10.12 -21.72 2.83
N ARG A 14 -11.14 -20.88 2.96
CA ARG A 14 -12.41 -21.00 2.22
C ARG A 14 -12.35 -20.41 0.81
N LEU A 15 -11.34 -19.63 0.49
CA LEU A 15 -11.16 -19.10 -0.87
C LEU A 15 -10.96 -20.23 -1.87
N ARG A 16 -11.62 -20.13 -3.04
CA ARG A 16 -11.54 -21.14 -4.10
C ARG A 16 -11.34 -20.47 -5.46
N ILE A 17 -10.59 -21.16 -6.31
CA ILE A 17 -10.51 -20.76 -7.73
C ILE A 17 -11.67 -21.41 -8.46
N GLU A 18 -12.44 -20.60 -9.16
CA GLU A 18 -13.59 -21.05 -9.92
C GLU A 18 -13.55 -20.46 -11.34
N ASP A 19 -14.23 -21.14 -12.25
CA ASP A 19 -14.51 -20.61 -13.57
C ASP A 19 -15.78 -19.75 -13.50
N VAL A 20 -15.64 -18.47 -13.83
CA VAL A 20 -16.71 -17.48 -13.81
C VAL A 20 -16.93 -16.88 -15.18
N ALA A 21 -18.12 -16.33 -15.41
CA ALA A 21 -18.41 -15.58 -16.61
C ALA A 21 -17.47 -14.38 -16.75
N ILE A 22 -17.11 -14.03 -17.97
CA ILE A 22 -16.36 -12.79 -18.24
C ILE A 22 -17.32 -11.62 -18.00
N PRO A 23 -16.95 -10.63 -17.15
CA PRO A 23 -17.83 -9.50 -16.89
C PRO A 23 -17.89 -8.55 -18.10
N GLU A 24 -19.07 -8.00 -18.39
CA GLU A 24 -19.23 -7.00 -19.43
C GLU A 24 -19.19 -5.58 -18.83
N PRO A 25 -18.45 -4.63 -19.47
CA PRO A 25 -18.38 -3.27 -18.98
C PRO A 25 -19.69 -2.52 -19.26
N ALA A 26 -20.25 -1.90 -18.22
CA ALA A 26 -21.39 -1.00 -18.35
C ALA A 26 -20.96 0.37 -18.91
N ALA A 27 -21.93 1.27 -19.13
CA ALA A 27 -21.63 2.65 -19.55
C ALA A 27 -20.66 3.33 -18.59
N GLY A 28 -19.61 3.98 -19.13
CA GLY A 28 -18.56 4.63 -18.34
C GLY A 28 -17.50 3.68 -17.75
N GLN A 29 -17.56 2.38 -18.08
CA GLN A 29 -16.63 1.39 -17.59
C GLN A 29 -15.75 0.81 -18.71
N VAL A 30 -14.64 0.22 -18.31
CA VAL A 30 -13.77 -0.57 -19.17
C VAL A 30 -13.57 -1.97 -18.58
N ARG A 31 -13.37 -2.97 -19.43
CA ARG A 31 -12.88 -4.28 -19.01
C ARG A 31 -11.39 -4.37 -19.26
N ILE A 32 -10.67 -4.86 -18.27
CA ILE A 32 -9.22 -4.97 -18.28
C ILE A 32 -8.85 -6.44 -18.16
N ARG A 33 -8.06 -6.96 -19.10
CA ARG A 33 -7.36 -8.22 -18.94
C ARG A 33 -6.23 -8.01 -17.97
N VAL A 34 -6.33 -8.60 -16.79
CA VAL A 34 -5.37 -8.44 -15.70
C VAL A 34 -4.07 -9.18 -16.05
N LYS A 35 -2.97 -8.47 -16.07
CA LYS A 35 -1.62 -9.03 -16.28
C LYS A 35 -0.88 -9.27 -14.98
N ALA A 36 -1.13 -8.42 -13.99
CA ALA A 36 -0.58 -8.53 -12.67
C ALA A 36 -1.50 -7.84 -11.67
N ALA A 37 -1.71 -8.43 -10.51
CA ALA A 37 -2.44 -7.82 -9.39
C ALA A 37 -1.60 -7.90 -8.12
N SER A 38 -1.55 -6.82 -7.34
CA SER A 38 -0.71 -6.77 -6.16
C SER A 38 -1.48 -7.18 -4.91
N LEU A 39 -0.85 -8.02 -4.09
CA LEU A 39 -1.37 -8.41 -2.79
C LEU A 39 -1.09 -7.32 -1.75
N ASN A 40 -2.11 -6.97 -0.98
CA ASN A 40 -2.05 -5.98 0.09
C ASN A 40 -2.67 -6.52 1.38
N PHE A 41 -2.30 -5.95 2.52
CA PHE A 41 -2.85 -6.35 3.82
C PHE A 41 -4.39 -6.22 3.90
N PRO A 42 -5.02 -5.17 3.31
CA PRO A 42 -6.48 -5.10 3.22
C PRO A 42 -7.15 -6.30 2.53
N ASP A 43 -6.50 -6.95 1.56
CA ASP A 43 -7.09 -8.13 0.89
C ASP A 43 -7.32 -9.27 1.90
N ALA A 44 -6.40 -9.47 2.84
CA ALA A 44 -6.57 -10.45 3.93
C ALA A 44 -7.69 -10.06 4.91
N LEU A 45 -7.88 -8.77 5.17
CA LEU A 45 -8.94 -8.29 6.06
C LEU A 45 -10.32 -8.34 5.39
N ILE A 46 -10.40 -7.98 4.10
CA ILE A 46 -11.66 -7.97 3.33
C ILE A 46 -12.27 -9.36 3.27
N VAL A 47 -11.50 -10.39 2.92
CA VAL A 47 -12.02 -11.76 2.81
C VAL A 47 -12.49 -12.32 4.16
N GLN A 48 -11.94 -11.82 5.27
CA GLN A 48 -12.35 -12.18 6.62
C GLN A 48 -13.53 -11.33 7.14
N GLY A 49 -13.98 -10.31 6.40
CA GLY A 49 -15.02 -9.37 6.83
C GLY A 49 -14.57 -8.39 7.91
N LEU A 50 -13.26 -8.22 8.10
CA LEU A 50 -12.65 -7.37 9.13
C LEU A 50 -12.25 -5.97 8.62
N TYR A 51 -12.46 -5.70 7.32
CA TYR A 51 -12.17 -4.40 6.73
C TYR A 51 -13.40 -3.48 6.74
N GLN A 52 -13.16 -2.17 6.61
CA GLN A 52 -14.24 -1.16 6.62
C GLN A 52 -15.17 -1.27 5.41
N VAL A 53 -14.62 -1.71 4.27
CA VAL A 53 -15.38 -1.98 3.04
C VAL A 53 -15.71 -3.46 2.97
N LYS A 54 -16.97 -3.79 2.72
CA LYS A 54 -17.47 -5.16 2.56
C LYS A 54 -18.09 -5.30 1.17
N PRO A 55 -17.39 -5.85 0.18
CA PRO A 55 -17.96 -6.12 -1.13
C PRO A 55 -19.15 -7.08 -1.06
N SER A 56 -20.06 -6.99 -2.04
CA SER A 56 -21.13 -7.98 -2.19
C SER A 56 -20.54 -9.35 -2.55
N LEU A 57 -21.03 -10.39 -1.90
CA LEU A 57 -20.63 -11.77 -2.17
C LEU A 57 -21.38 -12.35 -3.37
N PRO A 58 -20.75 -13.21 -4.19
CA PRO A 58 -19.33 -13.53 -4.20
C PRO A 58 -18.50 -12.43 -4.86
N PHE A 59 -17.22 -12.28 -4.44
CA PHE A 59 -16.28 -11.36 -5.08
C PHE A 59 -14.87 -11.98 -5.16
N SER A 60 -14.05 -11.47 -6.08
CA SER A 60 -12.62 -11.76 -6.13
C SER A 60 -11.86 -10.69 -5.34
N PRO A 61 -10.90 -11.02 -4.44
CA PRO A 61 -10.02 -10.03 -3.83
C PRO A 61 -9.04 -9.43 -4.84
N GLY A 62 -8.09 -8.62 -4.37
CA GLY A 62 -7.12 -7.91 -5.21
C GLY A 62 -7.59 -6.48 -5.51
N ALA A 63 -7.19 -5.54 -4.64
CA ALA A 63 -7.66 -4.16 -4.69
C ALA A 63 -7.07 -3.35 -5.84
N GLU A 64 -5.83 -3.67 -6.26
CA GLU A 64 -5.08 -2.97 -7.31
C GLU A 64 -4.48 -3.97 -8.31
N PHE A 65 -4.43 -3.55 -9.56
CA PHE A 65 -3.89 -4.38 -10.64
C PHE A 65 -3.43 -3.53 -11.83
N ALA A 66 -2.70 -4.14 -12.75
CA ALA A 66 -2.34 -3.58 -14.03
C ALA A 66 -2.66 -4.58 -15.14
N GLY A 67 -2.99 -4.06 -16.31
CA GLY A 67 -3.37 -4.90 -17.44
C GLY A 67 -3.64 -4.09 -18.70
N VAL A 68 -4.31 -4.73 -19.63
CA VAL A 68 -4.64 -4.15 -20.95
C VAL A 68 -6.15 -4.10 -21.08
N ILE A 69 -6.69 -2.96 -21.47
CA ILE A 69 -8.11 -2.81 -21.79
C ILE A 69 -8.43 -3.70 -22.96
N ASP A 70 -9.46 -4.57 -22.85
CA ASP A 70 -9.91 -5.43 -23.92
C ASP A 70 -11.34 -5.13 -24.39
N ALA A 71 -12.13 -4.38 -23.60
CA ALA A 71 -13.43 -3.87 -23.99
C ALA A 71 -13.73 -2.54 -23.30
N VAL A 72 -14.57 -1.72 -23.92
CA VAL A 72 -15.04 -0.43 -23.40
C VAL A 72 -16.56 -0.41 -23.43
N GLY A 73 -17.18 0.14 -22.39
CA GLY A 73 -18.62 0.35 -22.32
C GLY A 73 -19.04 1.66 -23.02
N ASP A 74 -20.34 1.86 -23.11
CA ASP A 74 -20.91 3.04 -23.77
C ASP A 74 -20.43 4.35 -23.10
N GLY A 75 -20.22 5.38 -23.93
CA GLY A 75 -19.79 6.71 -23.47
C GLY A 75 -18.28 6.85 -23.13
N VAL A 76 -17.51 5.77 -23.19
CA VAL A 76 -16.06 5.83 -22.99
C VAL A 76 -15.36 6.27 -24.27
N SER A 77 -14.78 7.47 -24.26
CA SER A 77 -14.06 8.06 -25.41
C SER A 77 -12.57 8.28 -25.17
N THR A 78 -12.14 8.26 -23.89
CA THR A 78 -10.74 8.52 -23.49
C THR A 78 -9.85 7.28 -23.51
N TRP A 79 -10.44 6.11 -23.57
CA TRP A 79 -9.79 4.80 -23.52
C TRP A 79 -10.23 3.91 -24.66
N ARG A 80 -9.35 3.00 -25.10
CA ARG A 80 -9.62 2.05 -26.18
C ARG A 80 -9.01 0.68 -25.87
N PRO A 81 -9.52 -0.41 -26.47
CA PRO A 81 -8.86 -1.71 -26.42
C PRO A 81 -7.40 -1.61 -26.89
N GLY A 82 -6.50 -2.25 -26.15
CA GLY A 82 -5.06 -2.20 -26.33
C GLY A 82 -4.32 -1.24 -25.39
N ASP A 83 -4.99 -0.30 -24.75
CA ASP A 83 -4.36 0.62 -23.82
C ASP A 83 -3.89 -0.12 -22.56
N ALA A 84 -2.63 0.10 -22.17
CA ALA A 84 -2.06 -0.42 -20.93
C ALA A 84 -2.37 0.50 -19.75
N VAL A 85 -2.94 -0.07 -18.67
CA VAL A 85 -3.44 0.71 -17.55
C VAL A 85 -3.06 0.09 -16.19
N VAL A 86 -3.09 0.94 -15.17
CA VAL A 86 -3.14 0.57 -13.75
C VAL A 86 -4.52 0.90 -13.21
N ALA A 87 -5.01 0.12 -12.26
CA ALA A 87 -6.36 0.28 -11.70
C ALA A 87 -6.37 0.11 -10.19
N PHE A 88 -7.30 0.84 -9.53
CA PHE A 88 -7.65 0.65 -8.13
C PHE A 88 -9.18 0.56 -8.01
N THR A 89 -9.69 -0.65 -7.85
CA THR A 89 -11.12 -0.96 -7.76
C THR A 89 -11.57 -1.38 -6.35
N GLY A 90 -10.59 -1.61 -5.46
CA GLY A 90 -10.86 -2.11 -4.11
C GLY A 90 -10.99 -3.63 -4.01
N HIS A 91 -11.33 -4.32 -5.09
CA HIS A 91 -11.40 -5.78 -5.23
C HIS A 91 -11.48 -6.15 -6.72
N GLY A 92 -11.37 -7.44 -7.07
CA GLY A 92 -11.56 -7.94 -8.43
C GLY A 92 -10.28 -8.31 -9.16
N GLY A 93 -9.11 -7.89 -8.67
CA GLY A 93 -7.83 -8.07 -9.36
C GLY A 93 -7.29 -9.51 -9.38
N PHE A 94 -7.73 -10.39 -8.48
CA PHE A 94 -7.28 -11.79 -8.50
C PHE A 94 -8.16 -12.65 -9.42
N ALA A 95 -8.34 -12.17 -10.63
CA ALA A 95 -9.10 -12.79 -11.70
C ALA A 95 -8.46 -12.48 -13.07
N GLY A 96 -8.76 -13.26 -14.08
CA GLY A 96 -8.24 -13.04 -15.45
C GLY A 96 -8.69 -11.73 -16.08
N GLN A 97 -9.89 -11.24 -15.72
CA GLN A 97 -10.42 -9.96 -16.19
C GLN A 97 -11.19 -9.26 -15.07
N CYS A 98 -11.15 -7.94 -15.07
CA CYS A 98 -11.87 -7.08 -14.12
C CYS A 98 -12.48 -5.88 -14.84
N VAL A 99 -13.66 -5.43 -14.40
CA VAL A 99 -14.28 -4.18 -14.86
C VAL A 99 -13.91 -3.06 -13.89
N ALA A 100 -13.61 -1.89 -14.43
CA ALA A 100 -13.30 -0.68 -13.67
C ALA A 100 -14.01 0.53 -14.29
N ASP A 101 -14.43 1.46 -13.45
CA ASP A 101 -14.88 2.78 -13.90
C ASP A 101 -13.68 3.58 -14.46
N VAL A 102 -13.91 4.41 -15.47
CA VAL A 102 -12.83 5.20 -16.11
C VAL A 102 -12.05 6.11 -15.15
N HIS A 103 -12.64 6.49 -14.03
CA HIS A 103 -11.97 7.29 -13.01
C HIS A 103 -11.13 6.48 -12.02
N GLN A 104 -11.22 5.15 -12.04
CA GLN A 104 -10.44 4.22 -11.22
C GLN A 104 -9.16 3.75 -11.89
N ILE A 105 -8.91 4.21 -13.12
CA ILE A 105 -7.76 3.78 -13.94
C ILE A 105 -6.87 4.95 -14.33
N ALA A 106 -5.60 4.64 -14.56
CA ALA A 106 -4.63 5.56 -15.14
C ALA A 106 -3.76 4.82 -16.14
N ALA A 107 -3.16 5.55 -17.09
CA ALA A 107 -2.22 4.95 -18.02
C ALA A 107 -1.03 4.32 -17.27
N LEU A 108 -0.62 3.13 -17.68
CA LEU A 108 0.63 2.53 -17.20
C LEU A 108 1.79 3.43 -17.61
N PRO A 109 2.64 3.91 -16.68
CA PRO A 109 3.76 4.77 -17.02
C PRO A 109 4.71 4.11 -18.04
N PRO A 110 5.23 4.86 -19.02
CA PRO A 110 6.20 4.33 -19.99
C PRO A 110 7.41 3.67 -19.31
N GLY A 111 7.78 2.48 -19.79
CA GLY A 111 8.90 1.71 -19.25
C GLY A 111 8.60 0.95 -17.95
N MET A 112 7.40 1.08 -17.38
CA MET A 112 6.96 0.33 -16.21
C MET A 112 6.38 -1.02 -16.64
N SER A 113 6.78 -2.11 -15.98
CA SER A 113 6.16 -3.42 -16.19
C SER A 113 4.76 -3.46 -15.54
N PHE A 114 3.88 -4.39 -15.99
CA PHE A 114 2.58 -4.57 -15.35
C PHE A 114 2.68 -4.93 -13.85
N GLU A 115 3.69 -5.69 -13.48
CA GLU A 115 3.95 -6.05 -12.08
C GLU A 115 4.28 -4.81 -11.24
N GLN A 116 5.15 -3.93 -11.74
CA GLN A 116 5.47 -2.65 -11.08
C GLN A 116 4.25 -1.73 -11.03
N GLY A 117 3.48 -1.66 -12.13
CA GLY A 117 2.25 -0.88 -12.18
C GLY A 117 1.21 -1.36 -11.17
N ALA A 118 1.00 -2.67 -11.06
CA ALA A 118 0.12 -3.26 -10.04
C ALA A 118 0.58 -2.94 -8.61
N ALA A 119 1.88 -2.82 -8.36
CA ALA A 119 2.45 -2.58 -7.03
C ALA A 119 2.53 -1.09 -6.66
N LEU A 120 2.24 -0.18 -7.60
CA LEU A 120 2.42 1.26 -7.43
C LEU A 120 1.22 1.92 -6.75
N VAL A 121 -0.01 1.61 -7.20
CA VAL A 121 -1.18 2.47 -6.97
C VAL A 121 -1.52 2.58 -5.49
N LEU A 122 -1.74 1.46 -4.80
CA LEU A 122 -2.16 1.48 -3.40
C LEU A 122 -1.01 1.85 -2.46
N ALA A 123 0.15 1.18 -2.59
CA ALA A 123 1.24 1.37 -1.65
C ALA A 123 1.86 2.77 -1.77
N TYR A 124 2.19 3.20 -2.99
CA TYR A 124 2.78 4.52 -3.20
C TYR A 124 1.75 5.64 -3.11
N GLY A 125 0.52 5.40 -3.57
CA GLY A 125 -0.58 6.36 -3.41
C GLY A 125 -0.87 6.65 -1.94
N THR A 126 -0.97 5.61 -1.10
CA THR A 126 -1.15 5.75 0.35
C THR A 126 0.00 6.52 0.98
N SER A 127 1.25 6.13 0.67
CA SER A 127 2.43 6.73 1.30
C SER A 127 2.66 8.17 0.84
N LEU A 128 2.41 8.49 -0.43
CA LEU A 128 2.47 9.86 -0.93
C LEU A 128 1.41 10.75 -0.26
N HIS A 129 0.17 10.27 -0.19
CA HIS A 129 -0.90 10.97 0.51
C HIS A 129 -0.54 11.21 1.99
N ALA A 130 -0.05 10.18 2.66
CA ALA A 130 0.35 10.27 4.06
C ALA A 130 1.45 11.30 4.30
N LEU A 131 2.53 11.23 3.50
CA LEU A 131 3.71 12.07 3.73
C LEU A 131 3.53 13.50 3.20
N GLN A 132 2.95 13.67 2.01
CA GLN A 132 2.86 14.98 1.36
C GLN A 132 1.60 15.75 1.79
N GLN A 133 0.40 15.13 1.79
CA GLN A 133 -0.83 15.83 2.10
C GLN A 133 -1.15 15.84 3.60
N ARG A 134 -0.92 14.70 4.30
CA ARG A 134 -1.27 14.62 5.72
C ARG A 134 -0.17 15.17 6.63
N ALA A 135 1.04 14.62 6.54
CA ALA A 135 2.17 15.06 7.38
C ALA A 135 2.83 16.34 6.88
N ARG A 136 2.70 16.68 5.59
CA ARG A 136 3.42 17.81 4.97
C ARG A 136 4.92 17.71 5.25
N LEU A 137 5.48 16.53 5.01
CA LEU A 137 6.90 16.23 5.25
C LEU A 137 7.77 17.21 4.46
N GLN A 138 8.72 17.85 5.15
CA GLN A 138 9.62 18.84 4.58
C GLN A 138 11.00 18.24 4.33
N GLN A 139 11.73 18.85 3.39
CA GLN A 139 13.14 18.54 3.17
C GLN A 139 13.95 18.72 4.46
N GLY A 140 14.82 17.77 4.76
CA GLY A 140 15.68 17.78 5.96
C GLY A 140 15.02 17.27 7.25
N GLU A 141 13.71 17.05 7.27
CA GLU A 141 13.04 16.39 8.39
C GLU A 141 13.42 14.91 8.48
N THR A 142 13.28 14.34 9.68
CA THR A 142 13.51 12.93 9.97
C THR A 142 12.19 12.19 10.02
N LEU A 143 12.03 11.19 9.14
CA LEU A 143 10.91 10.26 9.11
C LEU A 143 11.30 8.94 9.79
N LEU A 144 10.54 8.50 10.80
CA LEU A 144 10.58 7.14 11.32
C LEU A 144 9.49 6.31 10.63
N VAL A 145 9.86 5.19 10.02
CA VAL A 145 8.92 4.25 9.37
C VAL A 145 8.87 2.94 10.16
N LEU A 146 7.73 2.60 10.74
CA LEU A 146 7.48 1.29 11.33
C LEU A 146 7.06 0.28 10.26
N GLY A 147 7.36 -1.01 10.47
CA GLY A 147 7.05 -2.04 9.47
C GLY A 147 7.66 -1.73 8.10
N ALA A 148 8.83 -1.11 8.11
CA ALA A 148 9.45 -0.45 6.97
C ALA A 148 9.70 -1.36 5.76
N ALA A 149 9.87 -2.67 5.97
CA ALA A 149 10.07 -3.65 4.90
C ALA A 149 8.75 -4.15 4.25
N GLY A 150 7.60 -3.68 4.68
CA GLY A 150 6.32 -3.94 4.02
C GLY A 150 6.10 -3.05 2.79
N GLY A 151 5.11 -3.35 1.96
CA GLY A 151 4.87 -2.60 0.71
C GLY A 151 4.71 -1.09 0.90
N VAL A 152 3.86 -0.66 1.86
CA VAL A 152 3.67 0.77 2.17
C VAL A 152 4.89 1.38 2.88
N GLY A 153 5.65 0.56 3.64
CA GLY A 153 6.86 1.01 4.31
C GLY A 153 8.00 1.32 3.33
N LEU A 154 8.27 0.42 2.38
CA LEU A 154 9.26 0.65 1.32
C LEU A 154 8.88 1.86 0.44
N ALA A 155 7.58 1.97 0.08
CA ALA A 155 7.08 3.13 -0.63
C ALA A 155 7.29 4.43 0.15
N ALA A 156 7.07 4.42 1.49
CA ALA A 156 7.30 5.58 2.33
C ALA A 156 8.78 5.98 2.39
N ILE A 157 9.71 5.01 2.43
CA ILE A 157 11.15 5.27 2.37
C ILE A 157 11.50 5.99 1.07
N GLU A 158 11.18 5.41 -0.08
CA GLU A 158 11.53 5.98 -1.38
C GLU A 158 10.91 7.37 -1.60
N ILE A 159 9.63 7.55 -1.22
CA ILE A 159 8.94 8.84 -1.33
C ILE A 159 9.60 9.88 -0.41
N ALA A 160 9.93 9.53 0.83
CA ALA A 160 10.60 10.44 1.75
C ALA A 160 11.99 10.85 1.21
N LYS A 161 12.75 9.93 0.64
CA LYS A 161 14.02 10.22 -0.03
C LYS A 161 13.81 11.14 -1.23
N ALA A 162 12.75 10.91 -2.04
CA ALA A 162 12.41 11.79 -3.16
C ALA A 162 12.03 13.21 -2.71
N LEU A 163 11.47 13.36 -1.50
CA LEU A 163 11.15 14.64 -0.84
C LEU A 163 12.34 15.27 -0.12
N GLY A 164 13.49 14.59 -0.04
CA GLY A 164 14.71 15.10 0.60
C GLY A 164 14.75 14.94 2.13
N ALA A 165 13.96 14.03 2.70
CA ALA A 165 13.96 13.72 4.12
C ALA A 165 15.04 12.68 4.48
N ARG A 166 15.46 12.68 5.76
CA ARG A 166 16.21 11.60 6.39
C ARG A 166 15.25 10.49 6.84
N VAL A 167 15.59 9.23 6.61
CA VAL A 167 14.71 8.10 6.91
C VAL A 167 15.38 7.15 7.92
N ILE A 168 14.69 6.89 9.03
CA ILE A 168 14.98 5.82 9.98
C ILE A 168 13.95 4.71 9.73
N ALA A 169 14.40 3.56 9.25
CA ALA A 169 13.54 2.42 8.95
C ALA A 169 13.57 1.41 10.11
N ALA A 170 12.41 1.04 10.63
CA ALA A 170 12.27 0.08 11.71
C ALA A 170 11.56 -1.20 11.23
N ALA A 171 12.21 -2.36 11.43
CA ALA A 171 11.69 -3.67 11.05
C ALA A 171 12.13 -4.74 12.06
N SER A 172 11.70 -6.00 11.87
CA SER A 172 11.82 -7.09 12.86
C SER A 172 12.89 -8.13 12.53
N SER A 173 13.77 -7.86 11.57
CA SER A 173 14.90 -8.76 11.25
C SER A 173 15.94 -8.09 10.38
N ALA A 174 17.17 -8.59 10.45
CA ALA A 174 18.30 -8.10 9.64
C ALA A 174 18.02 -8.16 8.13
N GLU A 175 17.33 -9.20 7.64
CA GLU A 175 16.95 -9.35 6.24
C GLU A 175 15.97 -8.26 5.79
N LYS A 176 14.97 -7.97 6.62
CA LYS A 176 14.01 -6.88 6.37
C LYS A 176 14.69 -5.51 6.37
N LEU A 177 15.65 -5.31 7.26
CA LEU A 177 16.43 -4.07 7.34
C LEU A 177 17.37 -3.88 6.14
N ALA A 178 17.93 -4.97 5.60
CA ALA A 178 18.71 -4.90 4.36
C ALA A 178 17.87 -4.36 3.20
N LEU A 179 16.63 -4.86 3.04
CA LEU A 179 15.69 -4.36 2.02
C LEU A 179 15.35 -2.87 2.22
N CYS A 180 15.23 -2.42 3.48
CA CYS A 180 15.02 -0.99 3.77
C CYS A 180 16.22 -0.11 3.36
N ARG A 181 17.47 -0.60 3.57
CA ARG A 181 18.67 0.12 3.13
C ARG A 181 18.75 0.20 1.60
N GLU A 182 18.42 -0.88 0.90
CA GLU A 182 18.33 -0.90 -0.56
C GLU A 182 17.29 0.12 -1.09
N ALA A 183 16.18 0.31 -0.36
CA ALA A 183 15.18 1.33 -0.67
C ALA A 183 15.61 2.77 -0.31
N GLY A 184 16.80 2.95 0.32
CA GLY A 184 17.38 4.27 0.60
C GLY A 184 17.24 4.75 2.04
N ALA A 185 16.89 3.89 3.01
CA ALA A 185 16.88 4.27 4.43
C ALA A 185 18.29 4.67 4.90
N ASP A 186 18.41 5.81 5.58
CA ASP A 186 19.67 6.34 6.10
C ASP A 186 20.13 5.56 7.36
N ASP A 187 19.16 5.20 8.23
CA ASP A 187 19.41 4.43 9.45
C ASP A 187 18.37 3.31 9.59
N THR A 188 18.71 2.31 10.39
CA THR A 188 17.83 1.16 10.64
C THR A 188 17.77 0.80 12.11
N ILE A 189 16.58 0.32 12.56
CA ILE A 189 16.34 -0.18 13.92
C ILE A 189 15.70 -1.56 13.83
N ASP A 190 16.29 -2.57 14.48
CA ASP A 190 15.65 -3.86 14.71
C ASP A 190 14.81 -3.80 15.99
N TYR A 191 13.53 -3.45 15.86
CA TYR A 191 12.66 -3.30 17.03
C TYR A 191 12.28 -4.65 17.70
N ALA A 192 12.71 -5.79 17.15
CA ALA A 192 12.57 -7.07 17.84
C ALA A 192 13.63 -7.27 18.94
N THR A 193 14.78 -6.60 18.81
CA THR A 193 15.94 -6.74 19.71
C THR A 193 16.40 -5.43 20.36
N GLU A 194 16.01 -4.28 19.77
CA GLU A 194 16.42 -2.95 20.25
C GLU A 194 15.22 -2.18 20.85
N ASP A 195 15.46 -1.33 21.83
CA ASP A 195 14.46 -0.37 22.30
C ASP A 195 14.27 0.74 21.27
N LEU A 196 13.11 0.77 20.64
CA LEU A 196 12.76 1.67 19.54
C LEU A 196 12.94 3.13 19.94
N ARG A 197 12.44 3.54 21.13
CA ARG A 197 12.50 4.92 21.59
C ARG A 197 13.95 5.36 21.82
N ARG A 198 14.71 4.57 22.57
CA ARG A 198 16.12 4.85 22.86
C ARG A 198 16.94 4.97 21.58
N ARG A 199 16.73 4.06 20.61
CA ARG A 199 17.46 4.11 19.34
C ARG A 199 17.13 5.35 18.52
N VAL A 200 15.85 5.76 18.47
CA VAL A 200 15.47 7.02 17.80
C VAL A 200 16.12 8.23 18.51
N ASP A 201 16.11 8.27 19.84
CA ASP A 201 16.75 9.35 20.60
C ASP A 201 18.26 9.41 20.31
N GLU A 202 18.97 8.27 20.28
CA GLU A 202 20.39 8.19 19.92
C GLU A 202 20.65 8.71 18.48
N LEU A 203 19.87 8.24 17.49
CA LEU A 203 20.03 8.60 16.09
C LEU A 203 19.67 10.05 15.77
N THR A 204 18.84 10.67 16.60
CA THR A 204 18.39 12.07 16.41
C THR A 204 19.02 13.07 17.38
N GLY A 205 19.96 12.63 18.22
CA GLY A 205 20.58 13.48 19.26
C GLY A 205 19.55 14.00 20.28
N GLY A 206 18.55 13.17 20.64
CA GLY A 206 17.50 13.49 21.61
C GLY A 206 16.33 14.32 21.07
N ARG A 207 16.36 14.74 19.79
CA ARG A 207 15.28 15.56 19.19
C ARG A 207 14.02 14.75 18.93
N GLY A 208 14.15 13.47 18.59
CA GLY A 208 13.09 12.60 18.11
C GLY A 208 12.85 12.72 16.60
N ALA A 209 11.93 11.94 16.07
CA ALA A 209 11.53 11.95 14.66
C ALA A 209 10.48 13.05 14.40
N ASP A 210 10.64 13.84 13.35
CA ASP A 210 9.69 14.89 12.97
C ASP A 210 8.37 14.31 12.49
N VAL A 211 8.43 13.17 11.78
CA VAL A 211 7.26 12.41 11.33
C VAL A 211 7.44 10.94 11.67
N VAL A 212 6.36 10.30 12.15
CA VAL A 212 6.27 8.85 12.32
C VAL A 212 5.22 8.30 11.36
N TYR A 213 5.58 7.27 10.60
CA TYR A 213 4.68 6.55 9.70
C TYR A 213 4.39 5.16 10.30
N ASP A 214 3.19 4.96 10.82
CA ASP A 214 2.81 3.73 11.52
C ASP A 214 1.71 2.93 10.78
N PRO A 215 2.07 1.91 9.97
CA PRO A 215 1.15 0.94 9.42
C PRO A 215 0.99 -0.31 10.30
N VAL A 216 1.69 -0.38 11.45
CA VAL A 216 1.79 -1.58 12.29
C VAL A 216 0.79 -1.57 13.43
N GLY A 217 0.67 -0.48 14.15
CA GLY A 217 -0.15 -0.43 15.35
C GLY A 217 0.42 -1.23 16.52
N GLY A 218 -0.45 -1.67 17.42
CA GLY A 218 -0.10 -2.53 18.55
C GLY A 218 0.89 -1.90 19.53
N ALA A 219 1.77 -2.73 20.10
CA ALA A 219 2.69 -2.34 21.16
C ALA A 219 3.75 -1.31 20.74
N TYR A 220 4.05 -1.18 19.43
CA TYR A 220 5.08 -0.26 18.97
C TYR A 220 4.60 1.19 18.85
N SER A 221 3.28 1.43 18.70
CA SER A 221 2.74 2.78 18.47
C SER A 221 3.03 3.74 19.59
N GLU A 222 2.91 3.33 20.86
CA GLU A 222 3.19 4.22 21.98
C GLU A 222 4.66 4.59 22.06
N ALA A 223 5.57 3.62 21.90
CA ALA A 223 7.02 3.86 21.89
C ALA A 223 7.40 4.82 20.75
N ALA A 224 6.85 4.64 19.55
CA ALA A 224 7.07 5.50 18.40
C ALA A 224 6.48 6.92 18.62
N LEU A 225 5.28 7.04 19.20
CA LEU A 225 4.71 8.33 19.55
C LEU A 225 5.59 9.07 20.61
N ARG A 226 6.13 8.36 21.61
CA ARG A 226 7.05 8.93 22.57
C ARG A 226 8.36 9.41 21.94
N ALA A 227 8.82 8.73 20.89
CA ALA A 227 10.01 9.08 20.11
C ALA A 227 9.77 10.20 19.07
N THR A 228 8.51 10.65 18.90
CA THR A 228 8.18 11.78 18.03
C THR A 228 8.71 13.09 18.63
N ALA A 229 9.25 13.98 17.80
CA ALA A 229 9.81 15.27 18.17
C ALA A 229 8.77 16.24 18.76
N TRP A 230 9.20 17.39 19.23
CA TRP A 230 8.34 18.53 19.54
C TRP A 230 7.61 18.99 18.28
N ARG A 231 6.27 19.14 18.36
CA ARG A 231 5.39 19.45 17.21
C ARG A 231 5.50 18.47 16.06
N GLY A 232 5.97 17.24 16.33
CA GLY A 232 6.04 16.19 15.32
C GLY A 232 4.67 15.60 15.01
N ARG A 233 4.60 14.87 13.90
CA ARG A 233 3.36 14.30 13.36
C ARG A 233 3.43 12.77 13.39
N PHE A 234 2.45 12.15 14.01
CA PHE A 234 2.28 10.69 14.06
C PHE A 234 1.16 10.29 13.10
N LEU A 235 1.51 9.55 12.05
CA LEU A 235 0.58 9.08 11.02
C LEU A 235 0.03 7.69 11.37
N VAL A 236 -1.26 7.60 11.59
CA VAL A 236 -1.99 6.33 11.76
C VAL A 236 -2.37 5.82 10.38
N VAL A 237 -1.62 4.84 9.87
CA VAL A 237 -1.79 4.31 8.51
C VAL A 237 -2.50 2.95 8.52
N GLY A 238 -2.23 2.13 9.53
CA GLY A 238 -2.84 0.81 9.64
C GLY A 238 -2.51 0.10 10.95
N PHE A 239 -3.03 -1.12 11.08
CA PHE A 239 -2.90 -1.94 12.27
C PHE A 239 -2.50 -3.37 11.91
N ALA A 240 -1.40 -3.52 11.15
CA ALA A 240 -0.92 -4.83 10.70
C ALA A 240 -0.53 -5.77 11.86
N ALA A 241 -0.30 -5.25 13.08
CA ALA A 241 -0.14 -6.06 14.29
C ALA A 241 -1.44 -6.75 14.73
N GLY A 242 -2.61 -6.33 14.20
CA GLY A 242 -3.92 -6.88 14.55
C GLY A 242 -4.58 -6.18 15.74
N GLU A 243 -3.84 -5.41 16.52
CA GLU A 243 -4.35 -4.68 17.68
C GLU A 243 -4.37 -3.18 17.43
N ILE A 244 -5.51 -2.54 17.71
CA ILE A 244 -5.63 -1.08 17.70
C ILE A 244 -5.13 -0.56 19.05
N PRO A 245 -4.04 0.24 19.08
CA PRO A 245 -3.42 0.67 20.32
C PRO A 245 -4.32 1.68 21.06
N LYS A 246 -4.31 1.59 22.39
CA LYS A 246 -4.93 2.58 23.28
C LYS A 246 -3.85 3.57 23.70
N ILE A 247 -3.91 4.78 23.18
CA ILE A 247 -2.92 5.84 23.42
C ILE A 247 -3.46 6.83 24.45
N ALA A 248 -2.67 7.10 25.49
CA ALA A 248 -2.97 8.13 26.46
C ALA A 248 -2.81 9.53 25.82
N LEU A 249 -3.87 10.33 25.78
CA LEU A 249 -3.90 11.63 25.08
C LEU A 249 -2.90 12.65 25.60
N ASN A 250 -2.43 12.53 26.85
CA ASN A 250 -1.37 13.38 27.37
C ASN A 250 -0.06 13.26 26.59
N LEU A 251 0.17 12.19 25.84
CA LEU A 251 1.34 12.05 24.99
C LEU A 251 1.33 13.03 23.79
N ALA A 252 0.15 13.38 23.30
CA ALA A 252 0.01 14.46 22.32
C ALA A 252 0.25 15.83 22.97
N LEU A 253 -0.39 16.10 24.13
CA LEU A 253 -0.29 17.35 24.88
C LEU A 253 1.16 17.72 25.20
N LEU A 254 1.94 16.79 25.78
CA LEU A 254 3.25 17.06 26.39
C LEU A 254 4.32 17.55 25.42
N LYS A 255 4.18 17.31 24.11
CA LYS A 255 5.10 17.80 23.08
C LYS A 255 4.37 18.47 21.90
N GLU A 256 3.12 18.94 22.10
CA GLU A 256 2.28 19.54 21.05
C GLU A 256 2.25 18.69 19.76
N ARG A 257 2.14 17.36 19.87
CA ARG A 257 2.18 16.45 18.73
C ARG A 257 0.84 16.34 18.04
N ASP A 258 0.86 16.21 16.73
CA ASP A 258 -0.30 15.84 15.93
C ASP A 258 -0.43 14.32 15.78
N ILE A 259 -1.63 13.78 15.95
CA ILE A 259 -1.98 12.40 15.58
C ILE A 259 -2.92 12.48 14.37
N LEU A 260 -2.45 12.02 13.21
CA LEU A 260 -3.09 12.21 11.92
C LEU A 260 -3.54 10.87 11.33
N GLY A 261 -4.83 10.72 11.07
CA GLY A 261 -5.36 9.56 10.34
C GLY A 261 -5.01 9.61 8.84
N VAL A 262 -4.72 8.46 8.27
CA VAL A 262 -4.48 8.25 6.84
C VAL A 262 -5.49 7.22 6.32
N PHE A 263 -6.52 7.68 5.60
CA PHE A 263 -7.51 6.81 4.95
C PHE A 263 -7.55 7.11 3.45
N TRP A 264 -6.52 6.62 2.75
CA TRP A 264 -6.25 6.95 1.36
C TRP A 264 -7.38 6.53 0.41
N GLY A 265 -7.99 5.36 0.57
CA GLY A 265 -9.07 4.92 -0.31
C GLY A 265 -10.27 5.86 -0.32
N ASP A 266 -10.63 6.43 0.85
CA ASP A 266 -11.68 7.44 0.93
C ASP A 266 -11.22 8.81 0.41
N ALA A 267 -9.94 9.16 0.62
CA ALA A 267 -9.36 10.38 0.05
C ALA A 267 -9.40 10.38 -1.48
N VAL A 268 -9.07 9.26 -2.13
CA VAL A 268 -9.20 9.09 -3.59
C VAL A 268 -10.62 9.36 -4.07
N ARG A 269 -11.62 8.81 -3.38
CA ARG A 269 -13.03 8.97 -3.72
C ARG A 269 -13.51 10.43 -3.53
N ARG A 270 -13.01 11.13 -2.50
CA ARG A 270 -13.41 12.51 -2.17
C ARG A 270 -12.70 13.56 -3.01
N ASP A 271 -11.46 13.30 -3.41
CA ASP A 271 -10.63 14.20 -4.23
C ASP A 271 -9.92 13.43 -5.36
N PRO A 272 -10.67 13.06 -6.42
CA PRO A 272 -10.09 12.38 -7.57
C PRO A 272 -9.03 13.23 -8.30
N ALA A 273 -9.15 14.56 -8.25
CA ALA A 273 -8.20 15.46 -8.89
C ALA A 273 -6.82 15.40 -8.21
N GLN A 274 -6.80 15.41 -6.87
CA GLN A 274 -5.56 15.23 -6.11
C GLN A 274 -4.97 13.83 -6.34
N HIS A 275 -5.81 12.80 -6.40
CA HIS A 275 -5.35 11.44 -6.73
C HIS A 275 -4.67 11.40 -8.11
N ALA A 276 -5.30 11.97 -9.13
CA ALA A 276 -4.71 12.04 -10.47
C ALA A 276 -3.38 12.82 -10.48
N ALA A 277 -3.27 13.90 -9.71
CA ALA A 277 -2.01 14.65 -9.55
C ALA A 277 -0.93 13.78 -8.88
N ASN A 278 -1.28 13.03 -7.84
CA ASN A 278 -0.38 12.11 -7.16
C ASN A 278 0.13 11.01 -8.11
N MET A 279 -0.75 10.42 -8.92
CA MET A 279 -0.35 9.40 -9.90
C MET A 279 0.61 9.95 -10.95
N ARG A 280 0.37 11.17 -11.44
CA ARG A 280 1.30 11.85 -12.36
C ARG A 280 2.67 12.11 -11.71
N GLN A 281 2.71 12.53 -10.46
CA GLN A 281 3.95 12.74 -9.71
C GLN A 281 4.73 11.43 -9.53
N LEU A 282 4.05 10.35 -9.17
CA LEU A 282 4.66 9.02 -9.02
C LEU A 282 5.21 8.52 -10.36
N ALA A 283 4.49 8.71 -11.46
CA ALA A 283 4.97 8.38 -12.82
C ALA A 283 6.24 9.17 -13.20
N GLN A 284 6.29 10.46 -12.89
CA GLN A 284 7.49 11.30 -13.08
C GLN A 284 8.67 10.82 -12.22
N TRP A 285 8.42 10.46 -10.96
CA TRP A 285 9.46 9.95 -10.08
C TRP A 285 9.95 8.56 -10.50
N PHE A 286 9.06 7.72 -11.00
CA PHE A 286 9.45 6.44 -11.60
C PHE A 286 10.37 6.66 -12.81
N ALA A 287 9.99 7.52 -13.76
CA ALA A 287 10.79 7.85 -14.91
C ALA A 287 12.17 8.45 -14.54
N ALA A 288 12.23 9.21 -13.44
CA ALA A 288 13.48 9.75 -12.88
C ALA A 288 14.26 8.74 -12.02
N GLY A 289 13.76 7.51 -11.86
CA GLY A 289 14.41 6.49 -11.04
C GLY A 289 14.37 6.74 -9.53
N LYS A 290 13.52 7.66 -9.06
CA LYS A 290 13.37 8.02 -7.63
C LYS A 290 12.48 7.04 -6.86
N VAL A 291 11.56 6.36 -7.54
CA VAL A 291 10.72 5.32 -6.96
C VAL A 291 10.76 4.09 -7.86
N ARG A 292 10.83 2.90 -7.25
CA ARG A 292 10.92 1.62 -7.96
C ARG A 292 10.22 0.54 -7.15
N PRO A 293 8.92 0.25 -7.41
CA PRO A 293 8.20 -0.79 -6.69
C PRO A 293 8.98 -2.11 -6.66
N ALA A 294 9.44 -2.51 -5.46
CA ALA A 294 10.24 -3.70 -5.26
C ALA A 294 9.35 -4.94 -5.23
N ILE A 295 9.30 -5.67 -6.36
CA ILE A 295 8.59 -6.95 -6.45
C ILE A 295 9.49 -8.05 -5.86
N THR A 296 9.10 -8.56 -4.72
CA THR A 296 9.88 -9.60 -4.00
C THR A 296 9.41 -11.00 -4.31
N GLU A 297 8.17 -11.16 -4.78
CA GLU A 297 7.61 -12.47 -5.08
C GLU A 297 6.54 -12.38 -6.19
N ARG A 298 6.53 -13.39 -7.06
CA ARG A 298 5.52 -13.61 -8.11
C ARG A 298 4.81 -14.92 -7.83
N VAL A 299 3.50 -14.88 -7.80
CA VAL A 299 2.68 -16.04 -7.43
C VAL A 299 1.62 -16.25 -8.52
N PRO A 300 1.48 -17.46 -9.08
CA PRO A 300 0.37 -17.77 -9.97
C PRO A 300 -0.97 -17.68 -9.22
N LEU A 301 -2.09 -17.50 -9.92
CA LEU A 301 -3.42 -17.40 -9.29
C LEU A 301 -3.68 -18.59 -8.35
N ALA A 302 -3.20 -19.77 -8.69
CA ALA A 302 -3.34 -21.00 -7.87
C ALA A 302 -2.75 -20.86 -6.45
N GLY A 303 -1.72 -20.04 -6.28
CA GLY A 303 -1.07 -19.78 -4.99
C GLY A 303 -1.62 -18.56 -4.25
N ALA A 304 -2.60 -17.84 -4.80
CA ALA A 304 -3.05 -16.56 -4.25
C ALA A 304 -3.65 -16.68 -2.83
N ALA A 305 -4.42 -17.72 -2.55
CA ALA A 305 -4.99 -17.95 -1.21
C ALA A 305 -3.91 -18.17 -0.14
N ASP A 306 -2.86 -18.95 -0.46
CA ASP A 306 -1.71 -19.14 0.40
C ASP A 306 -0.93 -17.83 0.61
N ALA A 307 -0.73 -17.05 -0.45
CA ALA A 307 -0.08 -15.74 -0.33
C ALA A 307 -0.88 -14.78 0.58
N ILE A 308 -2.23 -14.78 0.49
CA ILE A 308 -3.09 -14.02 1.40
C ILE A 308 -2.90 -14.48 2.86
N ALA A 309 -2.84 -15.80 3.09
CA ALA A 309 -2.61 -16.35 4.44
C ALA A 309 -1.24 -15.96 5.01
N ARG A 310 -0.19 -16.02 4.19
CA ARG A 310 1.16 -15.55 4.59
C ARG A 310 1.18 -14.04 4.88
N MET A 311 0.44 -13.24 4.09
CA MET A 311 0.29 -11.80 4.35
C MET A 311 -0.40 -11.55 5.69
N ALA A 312 -1.50 -12.24 5.99
CA ALA A 312 -2.20 -12.15 7.27
C ALA A 312 -1.27 -12.50 8.46
N ASN A 313 -0.38 -13.47 8.27
CA ASN A 313 0.59 -13.91 9.27
C ASN A 313 1.91 -13.09 9.29
N ARG A 314 1.98 -11.96 8.55
CA ARG A 314 3.16 -11.05 8.50
C ARG A 314 4.45 -11.72 8.02
N GLN A 315 4.32 -12.78 7.22
CA GLN A 315 5.44 -13.54 6.66
C GLN A 315 5.93 -12.98 5.30
N VAL A 316 5.20 -12.00 4.76
CA VAL A 316 5.55 -11.34 3.50
C VAL A 316 6.45 -10.14 3.77
N LYS A 317 7.40 -9.89 2.85
CA LYS A 317 8.24 -8.68 2.77
C LYS A 317 8.12 -8.08 1.37
N GLY A 318 8.23 -6.75 1.25
CA GLY A 318 8.08 -6.05 -0.03
C GLY A 318 6.70 -6.22 -0.65
N LYS A 319 6.66 -6.39 -1.97
CA LYS A 319 5.42 -6.56 -2.74
C LYS A 319 5.36 -7.95 -3.37
N VAL A 320 4.25 -8.64 -3.09
CA VAL A 320 3.86 -9.89 -3.76
C VAL A 320 2.88 -9.56 -4.86
N VAL A 321 3.09 -10.13 -6.03
CA VAL A 321 2.23 -9.93 -7.21
C VAL A 321 1.63 -11.26 -7.63
N ILE A 322 0.33 -11.28 -7.82
CA ILE A 322 -0.43 -12.40 -8.36
C ILE A 322 -0.49 -12.26 -9.88
N LEU A 323 -0.18 -13.34 -10.59
CA LEU A 323 -0.21 -13.40 -12.05
C LEU A 323 -1.37 -14.31 -12.49
N PRO A 324 -2.52 -13.74 -12.93
CA PRO A 324 -3.72 -14.54 -13.22
C PRO A 324 -3.60 -15.44 -14.43
N ASP A 325 -2.72 -15.10 -15.38
CA ASP A 325 -2.51 -15.83 -16.64
C ASP A 325 -1.31 -16.81 -16.57
N ALA A 326 -0.62 -16.98 -15.42
CA ALA A 326 0.55 -17.85 -15.25
C ALA A 326 0.19 -19.25 -14.77
#